data_62abe1c67dae0cb9a08ed2b92b5c9f2e
#
_entry.id   62abe1c67dae0cb9a08ed2b92b5c9f2e
#
_cell.length_a   1.000
_cell.length_b   1.000
_cell.length_c   1.000
_cell.angle_alpha   90.00
_cell.angle_beta   90.00
_cell.angle_gamma   90.00
#
_symmetry.space_group_name_H-M   'P 1'
#
loop_
_entity.id
_entity.type
_entity.pdbx_description
1 polymer ?
#
loop_
_entity_poly.entity_id
_entity_poly.type
_entity_poly.pdbx_seq_one_letter_code
_entity_poly.pdbx_strand_id
1 'polypeptide(L)'
;MCESANLNGIMPMSVRPYVSFLLRHLMRISAVILLVFAVMPVLAHAQQKNIIAYVFPQDRPLTPDEVNVRKLTRINYAFANIKDGEIIEGFSHDAENFATLHDLKKINPALKVLVSVGGWTWSGNFSDVSLTRQSRTRFITSAVHFIERHQLDGLDIDWEYPNQVGNGNVFRPEDKHNFTLLLAELRQQFSLEEKRLHRRLYTSIATGASQKFLDNTEMDKVQRYVDTVNLMTYDFYVGGPTTGHDAPLFHNPADPKNVSAERSVDLFLQAGVPARKLVLGVPFYGRSWGEVASVNDGLFQSGKAAKGVHFSYPDLPNLLATGFIRHWDATASVPFLYNPQTQVFVTYEDPQSLAAKCRFVNQHHLGGVMFWEYFNDSTGILLDAVHAGLTPVPDVGAGTN
;
A
#
# COMPACT_ATOMS: atom_id res chain seq x y z
N MET A 1 65.79 -17.18 76.35
CA MET A 1 67.09 -16.63 75.98
C MET A 1 66.99 -16.00 74.62
N CYS A 2 67.31 -14.71 74.58
CA CYS A 2 67.83 -13.90 73.48
C CYS A 2 66.98 -13.79 72.23
N GLU A 3 66.84 -12.70 71.57
CA GLU A 3 67.21 -11.30 71.84
C GLU A 3 66.50 -10.45 70.79
N SER A 4 66.19 -9.29 71.16
CA SER A 4 65.59 -8.22 70.39
C SER A 4 66.53 -7.70 69.27
N ALA A 5 66.02 -7.36 68.12
CA ALA A 5 66.65 -6.37 67.22
C ALA A 5 65.62 -5.50 66.59
N ASN A 6 65.67 -4.27 66.97
CA ASN A 6 64.93 -3.11 66.50
C ASN A 6 65.63 -2.55 65.27
N LEU A 7 64.92 -2.27 64.17
CA LEU A 7 65.39 -1.37 63.13
C LEU A 7 64.27 -0.48 62.65
N ASN A 8 64.44 0.77 63.01
CA ASN A 8 63.61 1.91 62.55
C ASN A 8 63.81 2.26 61.10
N GLY A 9 62.72 2.68 60.50
CA GLY A 9 62.73 3.86 59.66
C GLY A 9 62.93 3.72 58.17
N ILE A 10 61.80 3.60 57.41
CA ILE A 10 61.71 4.25 56.09
C ILE A 10 60.24 4.74 55.94
N MET A 11 60.06 6.06 55.81
CA MET A 11 58.78 6.70 55.52
C MET A 11 58.37 6.31 54.09
N PRO A 12 57.09 6.00 53.78
CA PRO A 12 56.63 5.93 52.42
C PRO A 12 56.20 7.32 51.97
N MET A 13 56.77 7.79 50.85
CA MET A 13 56.37 8.97 50.14
C MET A 13 54.88 8.87 49.75
N SER A 14 54.14 9.95 50.07
CA SER A 14 52.69 10.03 49.79
C SER A 14 52.36 10.02 48.29
N VAL A 15 51.78 8.95 47.83
CA VAL A 15 51.25 8.76 46.46
C VAL A 15 49.81 9.32 46.33
N ARG A 16 49.29 9.97 47.38
CA ARG A 16 47.88 10.43 47.43
C ARG A 16 47.45 11.57 46.46
N PRO A 17 48.26 12.51 45.97
CA PRO A 17 47.75 13.56 45.11
C PRO A 17 47.55 13.13 43.65
N TYR A 18 48.26 12.11 43.14
CA TYR A 18 48.17 11.72 41.72
C TYR A 18 46.93 10.85 41.39
N VAL A 19 46.48 10.02 42.32
CA VAL A 19 45.30 9.15 42.06
C VAL A 19 44.01 9.98 42.07
N SER A 20 43.89 11.01 42.87
CA SER A 20 42.71 11.89 42.91
C SER A 20 42.62 12.80 41.65
N PHE A 21 43.76 13.17 41.05
CA PHE A 21 43.79 13.96 39.83
C PHE A 21 43.39 13.11 38.62
N LEU A 22 43.88 11.88 38.49
CA LEU A 22 43.48 10.95 37.41
C LEU A 22 42.01 10.54 37.49
N LEU A 23 41.48 10.25 38.68
CA LEU A 23 40.07 9.90 38.84
C LEU A 23 39.12 11.08 38.49
N ARG A 24 39.50 12.31 38.81
CA ARG A 24 38.70 13.50 38.41
C ARG A 24 38.74 13.78 36.92
N HIS A 25 39.83 13.47 36.23
CA HIS A 25 39.93 13.61 34.76
C HIS A 25 39.17 12.50 34.05
N LEU A 26 39.25 11.26 34.51
CA LEU A 26 38.47 10.12 33.99
C LEU A 26 36.97 10.31 34.14
N MET A 27 36.51 10.82 35.31
CA MET A 27 35.09 11.13 35.52
C MET A 27 34.58 12.29 34.63
N ARG A 28 35.43 13.31 34.36
CA ARG A 28 35.06 14.39 33.44
C ARG A 28 35.00 13.94 31.97
N ILE A 29 35.89 13.07 31.54
CA ILE A 29 35.87 12.47 30.19
C ILE A 29 34.67 11.54 30.02
N SER A 30 34.35 10.72 31.05
CA SER A 30 33.15 9.86 31.03
C SER A 30 31.86 10.66 31.03
N ALA A 31 31.79 11.80 31.72
CA ALA A 31 30.61 12.67 31.72
C ALA A 31 30.41 13.39 30.38
N VAL A 32 31.50 13.78 29.73
CA VAL A 32 31.43 14.40 28.38
C VAL A 32 31.05 13.38 27.33
N ILE A 33 31.55 12.14 27.40
CA ILE A 33 31.16 11.05 26.48
C ILE A 33 29.70 10.67 26.69
N LEU A 34 29.19 10.58 27.93
CA LEU A 34 27.77 10.34 28.22
C LEU A 34 26.84 11.48 27.73
N LEU A 35 27.30 12.74 27.83
CA LEU A 35 26.52 13.88 27.30
C LEU A 35 26.47 13.93 25.78
N VAL A 36 27.53 13.49 25.07
CA VAL A 36 27.57 13.43 23.63
C VAL A 36 26.65 12.30 23.10
N PHE A 37 26.54 11.18 23.82
CA PHE A 37 25.58 10.12 23.47
C PHE A 37 24.12 10.48 23.81
N ALA A 38 23.87 11.38 24.76
CA ALA A 38 22.51 11.81 25.13
C ALA A 38 21.93 12.89 24.18
N VAL A 39 22.74 13.46 23.29
CA VAL A 39 22.34 14.51 22.32
C VAL A 39 22.50 14.08 20.87
N MET A 40 22.73 12.77 20.59
CA MET A 40 22.45 12.31 19.25
C MET A 40 20.93 12.35 19.07
N PRO A 41 20.39 13.27 18.23
CA PRO A 41 19.00 13.14 17.82
C PRO A 41 18.90 11.75 17.23
N VAL A 42 18.04 10.90 17.79
CA VAL A 42 17.51 9.76 17.06
C VAL A 42 16.81 10.39 15.87
N LEU A 43 17.54 10.55 14.78
CA LEU A 43 16.94 10.80 13.48
C LEU A 43 16.03 9.57 13.27
N ALA A 44 14.81 9.68 13.78
CA ALA A 44 13.75 8.77 13.39
C ALA A 44 13.71 8.87 11.88
N HIS A 45 14.36 7.92 11.20
CA HIS A 45 14.22 7.80 9.76
C HIS A 45 12.73 7.68 9.51
N ALA A 46 12.12 8.75 9.02
CA ALA A 46 10.73 8.72 8.64
C ALA A 46 10.59 7.52 7.70
N GLN A 47 9.85 6.50 8.11
CA GLN A 47 9.70 5.29 7.31
C GLN A 47 9.20 5.72 5.93
N GLN A 48 9.95 5.38 4.90
CA GLN A 48 9.58 5.67 3.52
C GLN A 48 8.17 5.14 3.25
N LYS A 49 7.30 6.01 2.78
CA LYS A 49 5.93 5.63 2.41
C LYS A 49 5.95 4.76 1.17
N ASN A 50 5.05 3.78 1.12
CA ASN A 50 4.89 2.96 -0.07
C ASN A 50 4.18 3.77 -1.16
N ILE A 51 4.69 3.65 -2.40
CA ILE A 51 4.01 4.04 -3.63
C ILE A 51 3.91 2.78 -4.46
N ILE A 52 2.72 2.19 -4.50
CA ILE A 52 2.47 0.86 -5.06
C ILE A 52 1.63 1.01 -6.33
N ALA A 53 2.18 0.58 -7.44
CA ALA A 53 1.46 0.48 -8.70
C ALA A 53 0.90 -0.93 -8.90
N TYR A 54 -0.39 -1.06 -9.16
CA TYR A 54 -0.91 -2.23 -9.85
C TYR A 54 -0.64 -2.04 -11.34
N VAL A 55 0.10 -2.98 -11.92
CA VAL A 55 0.49 -2.97 -13.35
C VAL A 55 -0.25 -4.10 -14.05
N PHE A 56 -1.17 -3.74 -14.94
CA PHE A 56 -2.09 -4.67 -15.60
C PHE A 56 -1.96 -4.57 -17.13
N PRO A 57 -0.91 -5.16 -17.72
CA PRO A 57 -0.69 -5.09 -19.16
C PRO A 57 -1.63 -5.97 -19.97
N GLN A 58 -2.38 -6.86 -19.31
CA GLN A 58 -3.18 -7.89 -19.97
C GLN A 58 -2.31 -8.76 -20.91
N ASP A 59 -2.83 -9.14 -22.07
CA ASP A 59 -2.15 -10.02 -23.00
C ASP A 59 -1.25 -9.25 -23.98
N ARG A 60 -0.33 -8.42 -23.43
CA ARG A 60 0.68 -7.71 -24.21
C ARG A 60 2.04 -7.67 -23.50
N PRO A 61 3.16 -7.63 -24.25
CA PRO A 61 4.47 -7.44 -23.65
C PRO A 61 4.63 -6.01 -23.09
N LEU A 62 5.42 -5.89 -22.03
CA LEU A 62 5.89 -4.62 -21.48
C LEU A 62 7.22 -4.21 -22.11
N THR A 63 7.37 -2.93 -22.41
CA THR A 63 8.67 -2.36 -22.72
C THR A 63 9.27 -1.65 -21.49
N PRO A 64 10.62 -1.61 -21.34
CA PRO A 64 11.27 -1.08 -20.15
C PRO A 64 11.00 0.41 -19.88
N ASP A 65 10.63 1.19 -20.88
CA ASP A 65 10.35 2.62 -20.81
C ASP A 65 8.89 2.95 -20.43
N GLU A 66 8.00 1.96 -20.46
CA GLU A 66 6.59 2.19 -20.11
C GLU A 66 6.35 2.42 -18.62
N VAL A 67 7.23 1.90 -17.74
CA VAL A 67 7.02 1.99 -16.29
C VAL A 67 8.09 2.86 -15.63
N ASN A 68 7.70 4.01 -15.10
CA ASN A 68 8.59 4.91 -14.37
C ASN A 68 8.89 4.42 -12.95
N VAL A 69 9.74 3.40 -12.86
CA VAL A 69 10.08 2.75 -11.59
C VAL A 69 10.82 3.65 -10.60
N ARG A 70 11.38 4.80 -11.02
CA ARG A 70 12.07 5.74 -10.13
C ARG A 70 11.13 6.38 -9.11
N LYS A 71 9.83 6.42 -9.41
CA LYS A 71 8.78 6.99 -8.56
C LYS A 71 8.00 5.93 -7.77
N LEU A 72 8.35 4.65 -7.90
CA LEU A 72 7.66 3.53 -7.27
C LEU A 72 8.53 2.88 -6.19
N THR A 73 7.90 2.41 -5.13
CA THR A 73 8.55 1.52 -4.15
C THR A 73 8.21 0.07 -4.41
N ARG A 74 7.04 -0.18 -5.02
CA ARG A 74 6.56 -1.53 -5.31
C ARG A 74 5.65 -1.56 -6.54
N ILE A 75 5.74 -2.66 -7.26
CA ILE A 75 4.80 -3.06 -8.30
C ILE A 75 4.10 -4.32 -7.82
N ASN A 76 2.77 -4.33 -7.89
CA ASN A 76 1.93 -5.53 -7.84
C ASN A 76 1.50 -5.83 -9.28
N TYR A 77 2.12 -6.84 -9.90
CA TYR A 77 1.77 -7.24 -11.26
C TYR A 77 0.43 -7.97 -11.27
N ALA A 78 -0.52 -7.49 -11.99
CA ALA A 78 -1.88 -8.02 -12.08
C ALA A 78 -2.08 -8.73 -13.43
N PHE A 79 -2.56 -9.98 -13.49
CA PHE A 79 -2.77 -10.89 -12.38
C PHE A 79 -2.27 -12.28 -12.74
N ALA A 80 -1.77 -13.02 -11.77
CA ALA A 80 -1.71 -14.47 -11.89
C ALA A 80 -3.08 -15.10 -11.55
N ASN A 81 -3.32 -16.29 -12.07
CA ASN A 81 -4.56 -17.04 -11.85
C ASN A 81 -4.31 -18.28 -10.99
N ILE A 82 -5.38 -18.94 -10.57
CA ILE A 82 -5.34 -20.23 -9.88
C ILE A 82 -6.02 -21.28 -10.76
N LYS A 83 -5.30 -22.35 -11.08
CA LYS A 83 -5.86 -23.51 -11.79
C LYS A 83 -5.42 -24.79 -11.12
N ASP A 84 -6.35 -25.71 -10.94
CA ASP A 84 -6.11 -27.02 -10.31
C ASP A 84 -5.42 -26.93 -8.93
N GLY A 85 -5.69 -25.85 -8.19
CA GLY A 85 -5.12 -25.58 -6.87
C GLY A 85 -3.72 -25.01 -6.87
N GLU A 86 -3.18 -24.58 -8.01
CA GLU A 86 -1.86 -24.00 -8.17
C GLU A 86 -1.91 -22.62 -8.82
N ILE A 87 -0.96 -21.76 -8.50
CA ILE A 87 -0.78 -20.48 -9.19
C ILE A 87 -0.20 -20.71 -10.58
N ILE A 88 -0.75 -20.02 -11.55
CA ILE A 88 -0.29 -20.03 -12.95
C ILE A 88 -0.21 -18.60 -13.48
N GLU A 89 0.52 -18.42 -14.56
CA GLU A 89 0.47 -17.20 -15.36
C GLU A 89 -0.96 -16.96 -15.85
N GLY A 90 -1.42 -15.71 -15.83
CA GLY A 90 -2.75 -15.31 -16.28
C GLY A 90 -2.83 -15.05 -17.78
N PHE A 91 -1.73 -14.54 -18.35
CA PHE A 91 -1.64 -14.12 -19.74
C PHE A 91 -0.39 -14.66 -20.43
N SER A 92 -0.40 -14.68 -21.77
CA SER A 92 0.66 -15.30 -22.58
C SER A 92 2.02 -14.61 -22.46
N HIS A 93 2.06 -13.32 -22.14
CA HIS A 93 3.28 -12.52 -22.01
C HIS A 93 3.77 -12.36 -20.54
N ASP A 94 3.13 -12.98 -19.56
CA ASP A 94 3.47 -12.77 -18.15
C ASP A 94 4.93 -13.09 -17.82
N ALA A 95 5.45 -14.20 -18.32
CA ALA A 95 6.85 -14.58 -18.06
C ALA A 95 7.85 -13.56 -18.65
N GLU A 96 7.58 -13.02 -19.83
CA GLU A 96 8.36 -11.94 -20.45
C GLU A 96 8.26 -10.64 -19.65
N ASN A 97 7.05 -10.31 -19.22
CA ASN A 97 6.77 -9.11 -18.42
C ASN A 97 7.48 -9.17 -17.05
N PHE A 98 7.50 -10.32 -16.39
CA PHE A 98 8.25 -10.49 -15.14
C PHE A 98 9.77 -10.29 -15.34
N ALA A 99 10.31 -10.79 -16.45
CA ALA A 99 11.72 -10.57 -16.78
C ALA A 99 12.02 -9.09 -17.03
N THR A 100 11.15 -8.38 -17.75
CA THR A 100 11.23 -6.92 -17.97
C THR A 100 11.20 -6.17 -16.62
N LEU A 101 10.25 -6.48 -15.75
CA LEU A 101 10.14 -5.83 -14.42
C LEU A 101 11.32 -6.15 -13.52
N HIS A 102 11.88 -7.37 -13.60
CA HIS A 102 13.11 -7.72 -12.89
C HIS A 102 14.28 -6.85 -13.35
N ASP A 103 14.43 -6.65 -14.64
CA ASP A 103 15.51 -5.84 -15.22
C ASP A 103 15.40 -4.36 -14.84
N LEU A 104 14.18 -3.83 -14.61
CA LEU A 104 13.97 -2.48 -14.12
C LEU A 104 14.52 -2.24 -12.71
N LYS A 105 14.80 -3.28 -11.93
CA LYS A 105 15.53 -3.16 -10.66
C LYS A 105 16.96 -2.67 -10.85
N LYS A 106 17.55 -2.76 -12.04
CA LYS A 106 18.85 -2.14 -12.37
C LYS A 106 18.76 -0.61 -12.32
N ILE A 107 17.56 -0.04 -12.59
CA ILE A 107 17.29 1.40 -12.53
C ILE A 107 16.88 1.83 -11.11
N ASN A 108 16.10 1.01 -10.41
CA ASN A 108 15.70 1.21 -9.02
C ASN A 108 15.95 -0.07 -8.20
N PRO A 109 17.13 -0.25 -7.60
CA PRO A 109 17.46 -1.46 -6.83
C PRO A 109 16.59 -1.67 -5.58
N ALA A 110 15.93 -0.62 -5.09
CA ALA A 110 15.03 -0.70 -3.94
C ALA A 110 13.62 -1.20 -4.30
N LEU A 111 13.28 -1.21 -5.60
CA LEU A 111 11.97 -1.62 -6.10
C LEU A 111 11.65 -3.06 -5.69
N LYS A 112 10.40 -3.28 -5.25
CA LYS A 112 9.85 -4.61 -5.02
C LYS A 112 8.85 -4.93 -6.12
N VAL A 113 8.92 -6.15 -6.65
CA VAL A 113 7.97 -6.66 -7.65
C VAL A 113 7.28 -7.88 -7.05
N LEU A 114 5.99 -7.76 -6.76
CA LEU A 114 5.13 -8.84 -6.34
C LEU A 114 4.20 -9.23 -7.49
N VAL A 115 3.77 -10.48 -7.51
CA VAL A 115 2.62 -10.86 -8.33
C VAL A 115 1.36 -10.80 -7.49
N SER A 116 0.31 -10.18 -8.03
CA SER A 116 -1.04 -10.21 -7.47
C SER A 116 -1.81 -11.40 -8.05
N VAL A 117 -2.48 -12.16 -7.18
CA VAL A 117 -3.26 -13.34 -7.57
C VAL A 117 -4.72 -13.06 -7.32
N GLY A 118 -5.57 -13.32 -8.30
CA GLY A 118 -7.02 -13.18 -8.20
C GLY A 118 -7.58 -11.94 -8.89
N GLY A 119 -7.91 -10.91 -8.10
CA GLY A 119 -8.67 -9.76 -8.58
C GLY A 119 -10.13 -10.11 -8.87
N TRP A 120 -10.91 -9.13 -9.34
CA TRP A 120 -12.34 -9.27 -9.57
C TRP A 120 -12.71 -10.48 -10.43
N THR A 121 -11.92 -10.76 -11.47
CA THR A 121 -12.24 -11.80 -12.47
C THR A 121 -11.79 -13.20 -12.04
N TRP A 122 -10.70 -13.34 -11.27
CA TRP A 122 -10.04 -14.63 -11.04
C TRP A 122 -9.99 -15.08 -9.57
N SER A 123 -10.84 -14.50 -8.73
CA SER A 123 -10.96 -14.91 -7.31
C SER A 123 -11.73 -16.21 -7.07
N GLY A 124 -12.33 -16.80 -8.12
CA GLY A 124 -13.26 -17.94 -8.00
C GLY A 124 -12.70 -19.19 -7.32
N ASN A 125 -11.39 -19.42 -7.44
CA ASN A 125 -10.75 -20.63 -6.89
C ASN A 125 -10.20 -20.46 -5.45
N PHE A 126 -10.25 -19.26 -4.86
CA PHE A 126 -9.68 -19.04 -3.53
C PHE A 126 -10.37 -19.84 -2.43
N SER A 127 -11.71 -19.94 -2.47
CA SER A 127 -12.46 -20.69 -1.49
C SER A 127 -12.06 -22.18 -1.48
N ASP A 128 -11.73 -22.75 -2.65
CA ASP A 128 -11.28 -24.13 -2.77
C ASP A 128 -9.83 -24.32 -2.31
N VAL A 129 -8.91 -23.46 -2.71
CA VAL A 129 -7.49 -23.58 -2.29
C VAL A 129 -7.28 -23.27 -0.82
N SER A 130 -8.15 -22.49 -0.19
CA SER A 130 -8.07 -22.18 1.24
C SER A 130 -8.73 -23.24 2.14
N LEU A 131 -9.57 -24.11 1.60
CA LEU A 131 -10.50 -24.96 2.33
C LEU A 131 -9.81 -25.95 3.28
N THR A 132 -8.81 -26.67 2.82
CA THR A 132 -8.12 -27.68 3.60
C THR A 132 -6.63 -27.37 3.75
N ARG A 133 -5.99 -27.94 4.77
CA ARG A 133 -4.52 -27.84 4.89
C ARG A 133 -3.81 -28.36 3.64
N GLN A 134 -4.29 -29.44 3.05
CA GLN A 134 -3.70 -30.03 1.86
C GLN A 134 -3.80 -29.08 0.65
N SER A 135 -4.98 -28.46 0.41
CA SER A 135 -5.16 -27.51 -0.68
C SER A 135 -4.34 -26.24 -0.47
N ARG A 136 -4.28 -25.70 0.76
CA ARG A 136 -3.41 -24.56 1.09
C ARG A 136 -1.94 -24.89 0.89
N THR A 137 -1.47 -26.06 1.34
CA THR A 137 -0.07 -26.48 1.12
C THR A 137 0.26 -26.56 -0.36
N ARG A 138 -0.64 -27.12 -1.20
CA ARG A 138 -0.45 -27.19 -2.65
C ARG A 138 -0.30 -25.82 -3.26
N PHE A 139 -1.22 -24.91 -2.95
CA PHE A 139 -1.18 -23.52 -3.45
C PHE A 139 0.11 -22.79 -3.01
N ILE A 140 0.44 -22.85 -1.71
CA ILE A 140 1.62 -22.17 -1.17
C ILE A 140 2.91 -22.73 -1.77
N THR A 141 3.03 -24.03 -1.97
CA THR A 141 4.20 -24.65 -2.62
C THR A 141 4.33 -24.15 -4.05
N SER A 142 3.23 -24.12 -4.80
CA SER A 142 3.24 -23.61 -6.18
C SER A 142 3.57 -22.12 -6.23
N ALA A 143 3.10 -21.32 -5.27
CA ALA A 143 3.41 -19.90 -5.16
C ALA A 143 4.90 -19.64 -4.89
N VAL A 144 5.55 -20.44 -4.04
CA VAL A 144 7.01 -20.37 -3.82
C VAL A 144 7.76 -20.67 -5.12
N HIS A 145 7.41 -21.74 -5.83
CA HIS A 145 8.03 -22.08 -7.09
C HIS A 145 7.81 -21.00 -8.16
N PHE A 146 6.63 -20.39 -8.20
CA PHE A 146 6.31 -19.30 -9.12
C PHE A 146 7.20 -18.08 -8.85
N ILE A 147 7.30 -17.66 -7.58
CA ILE A 147 8.12 -16.53 -7.14
C ILE A 147 9.60 -16.77 -7.47
N GLU A 148 10.12 -17.98 -7.28
CA GLU A 148 11.49 -18.30 -7.62
C GLU A 148 11.73 -18.29 -9.12
N ARG A 149 10.87 -18.95 -9.89
CA ARG A 149 10.97 -19.03 -11.36
C ARG A 149 11.04 -17.64 -11.99
N HIS A 150 10.20 -16.72 -11.52
CA HIS A 150 10.07 -15.37 -12.07
C HIS A 150 10.87 -14.32 -11.31
N GLN A 151 11.69 -14.72 -10.33
CA GLN A 151 12.56 -13.85 -9.52
C GLN A 151 11.80 -12.69 -8.85
N LEU A 152 10.57 -12.95 -8.40
CA LEU A 152 9.70 -11.98 -7.74
C LEU A 152 10.06 -11.79 -6.26
N ASP A 153 9.66 -10.67 -5.67
CA ASP A 153 9.93 -10.35 -4.27
C ASP A 153 8.83 -10.84 -3.32
N GLY A 154 7.74 -11.39 -3.82
CA GLY A 154 6.66 -11.88 -2.97
C GLY A 154 5.32 -12.02 -3.70
N LEU A 155 4.26 -12.08 -2.88
CA LEU A 155 2.90 -12.35 -3.31
C LEU A 155 1.94 -11.30 -2.75
N ASP A 156 1.03 -10.83 -3.57
CA ASP A 156 -0.15 -10.06 -3.21
C ASP A 156 -1.38 -10.95 -3.40
N ILE A 157 -2.22 -11.07 -2.39
CA ILE A 157 -3.47 -11.83 -2.47
C ILE A 157 -4.63 -10.85 -2.65
N ASP A 158 -5.26 -10.92 -3.79
CA ASP A 158 -6.41 -10.12 -4.16
C ASP A 158 -7.66 -11.02 -4.26
N TRP A 159 -8.16 -11.45 -3.11
CA TRP A 159 -9.36 -12.29 -3.03
C TRP A 159 -10.62 -11.42 -2.86
N GLU A 160 -11.42 -11.37 -3.92
CA GLU A 160 -12.63 -10.57 -3.99
C GLU A 160 -13.92 -11.42 -4.02
N TYR A 161 -14.46 -11.84 -2.87
CA TYR A 161 -13.99 -11.59 -1.50
C TYR A 161 -14.19 -12.84 -0.64
N PRO A 162 -13.44 -13.03 0.47
CA PRO A 162 -13.70 -14.12 1.39
C PRO A 162 -15.14 -14.11 1.91
N ASN A 163 -15.81 -15.27 1.89
CA ASN A 163 -17.20 -15.45 2.33
C ASN A 163 -18.21 -14.48 1.66
N GLN A 164 -17.96 -14.08 0.42
CA GLN A 164 -18.86 -13.22 -0.36
C GLN A 164 -18.84 -13.65 -1.83
N VAL A 165 -19.99 -13.42 -2.49
CA VAL A 165 -20.18 -13.85 -3.88
C VAL A 165 -19.20 -13.21 -4.88
N GLY A 166 -18.71 -11.98 -4.61
CA GLY A 166 -17.84 -11.26 -5.55
C GLY A 166 -18.43 -11.24 -6.97
N ASN A 167 -17.61 -11.60 -7.95
CA ASN A 167 -18.02 -11.74 -9.36
C ASN A 167 -18.61 -13.14 -9.66
N GLY A 168 -19.61 -13.59 -8.88
CA GLY A 168 -20.22 -14.92 -9.05
C GLY A 168 -19.35 -16.07 -8.53
N ASN A 169 -18.42 -15.79 -7.64
CA ASN A 169 -17.46 -16.76 -7.11
C ASN A 169 -18.11 -17.74 -6.13
N VAL A 170 -17.55 -18.95 -6.08
CA VAL A 170 -17.82 -19.88 -4.99
C VAL A 170 -17.31 -19.25 -3.68
N PHE A 171 -18.14 -19.27 -2.65
CA PHE A 171 -17.78 -18.79 -1.32
C PHE A 171 -18.38 -19.68 -0.24
N ARG A 172 -17.77 -19.70 0.93
CA ARG A 172 -18.18 -20.50 2.10
C ARG A 172 -18.05 -19.68 3.39
N PRO A 173 -18.89 -19.91 4.40
CA PRO A 173 -18.72 -19.25 5.71
C PRO A 173 -17.35 -19.50 6.34
N GLU A 174 -16.73 -20.63 6.06
CA GLU A 174 -15.40 -21.03 6.51
C GLU A 174 -14.28 -20.17 5.90
N ASP A 175 -14.54 -19.52 4.79
CA ASP A 175 -13.57 -18.65 4.10
C ASP A 175 -13.03 -17.54 5.04
N LYS A 176 -13.87 -17.05 5.95
CA LYS A 176 -13.48 -16.10 6.98
C LYS A 176 -12.27 -16.58 7.77
N HIS A 177 -12.29 -17.81 8.23
CA HIS A 177 -11.21 -18.42 9.00
C HIS A 177 -10.11 -18.96 8.08
N ASN A 178 -10.48 -19.56 6.97
CA ASN A 178 -9.54 -20.15 6.01
C ASN A 178 -8.62 -19.12 5.38
N PHE A 179 -9.09 -17.89 5.18
CA PHE A 179 -8.25 -16.77 4.74
C PHE A 179 -7.12 -16.48 5.75
N THR A 180 -7.45 -16.48 7.04
CA THR A 180 -6.44 -16.33 8.10
C THR A 180 -5.42 -17.48 8.08
N LEU A 181 -5.89 -18.73 7.92
CA LEU A 181 -5.01 -19.90 7.86
C LEU A 181 -4.10 -19.85 6.62
N LEU A 182 -4.64 -19.51 5.46
CA LEU A 182 -3.87 -19.37 4.21
C LEU A 182 -2.70 -18.40 4.38
N LEU A 183 -2.97 -17.22 4.93
CA LEU A 183 -1.94 -16.18 5.12
C LEU A 183 -0.94 -16.56 6.22
N ALA A 184 -1.38 -17.22 7.29
CA ALA A 184 -0.50 -17.70 8.34
C ALA A 184 0.48 -18.77 7.82
N GLU A 185 -0.03 -19.76 7.09
CA GLU A 185 0.76 -20.84 6.49
C GLU A 185 1.70 -20.30 5.39
N LEU A 186 1.23 -19.35 4.56
CA LEU A 186 2.04 -18.66 3.57
C LEU A 186 3.22 -17.91 4.23
N ARG A 187 2.95 -17.13 5.29
CA ARG A 187 4.00 -16.40 6.01
C ARG A 187 4.99 -17.34 6.68
N GLN A 188 4.51 -18.46 7.21
CA GLN A 188 5.39 -19.49 7.77
C GLN A 188 6.33 -20.07 6.70
N GLN A 189 5.79 -20.45 5.53
CA GLN A 189 6.61 -20.98 4.44
C GLN A 189 7.59 -19.93 3.92
N PHE A 190 7.14 -18.69 3.71
CA PHE A 190 8.03 -17.59 3.30
C PHE A 190 9.18 -17.37 4.29
N SER A 191 8.93 -17.52 5.59
CA SER A 191 9.99 -17.39 6.61
C SER A 191 11.05 -18.50 6.52
N LEU A 192 10.69 -19.67 6.02
CA LEU A 192 11.65 -20.74 5.72
C LEU A 192 12.46 -20.44 4.45
N GLU A 193 11.76 -20.00 3.41
CA GLU A 193 12.36 -19.66 2.13
C GLU A 193 13.28 -18.42 2.20
N GLU A 194 12.94 -17.43 3.02
CA GLU A 194 13.80 -16.26 3.28
C GLU A 194 15.19 -16.67 3.80
N LYS A 195 15.24 -17.69 4.67
CA LYS A 195 16.50 -18.24 5.18
C LYS A 195 17.30 -18.95 4.08
N ARG A 196 16.61 -19.72 3.23
CA ARG A 196 17.23 -20.46 2.12
C ARG A 196 17.73 -19.53 1.01
N LEU A 197 16.92 -18.50 0.67
CA LEU A 197 17.19 -17.56 -0.43
C LEU A 197 18.07 -16.38 0.00
N HIS A 198 18.33 -16.22 1.31
CA HIS A 198 19.02 -15.06 1.89
C HIS A 198 18.43 -13.71 1.47
N ARG A 199 17.11 -13.64 1.27
CA ARG A 199 16.36 -12.43 0.94
C ARG A 199 14.97 -12.45 1.51
N ARG A 200 14.39 -11.25 1.73
CA ARG A 200 13.01 -11.13 2.20
C ARG A 200 12.01 -11.46 1.10
N LEU A 201 10.91 -12.12 1.50
CA LEU A 201 9.70 -12.31 0.70
C LEU A 201 8.56 -11.51 1.33
N TYR A 202 7.93 -10.67 0.52
CA TYR A 202 6.86 -9.79 0.96
C TYR A 202 5.49 -10.44 0.72
N THR A 203 4.55 -10.14 1.61
CA THR A 203 3.16 -10.55 1.49
C THR A 203 2.27 -9.33 1.64
N SER A 204 1.34 -9.10 0.73
CA SER A 204 0.29 -8.11 0.86
C SER A 204 -1.07 -8.70 0.50
N ILE A 205 -2.11 -7.96 0.85
CA ILE A 205 -3.48 -8.27 0.46
C ILE A 205 -4.15 -7.00 -0.08
N ALA A 206 -4.99 -7.14 -1.11
CA ALA A 206 -5.97 -6.14 -1.47
C ALA A 206 -7.29 -6.47 -0.74
N THR A 207 -8.01 -5.45 -0.28
CA THR A 207 -9.19 -5.64 0.57
C THR A 207 -10.32 -4.72 0.17
N GLY A 208 -11.56 -5.20 0.23
CA GLY A 208 -12.73 -4.34 0.17
C GLY A 208 -12.74 -3.37 1.34
N ALA A 209 -12.97 -2.10 1.06
CA ALA A 209 -12.88 -1.00 2.03
C ALA A 209 -14.19 -0.78 2.82
N SER A 210 -14.78 -1.84 3.36
CA SER A 210 -16.12 -1.78 3.96
C SER A 210 -16.27 -2.61 5.24
N GLN A 211 -17.26 -2.26 6.08
CA GLN A 211 -17.65 -3.08 7.24
C GLN A 211 -17.97 -4.51 6.85
N LYS A 212 -18.65 -4.71 5.70
CA LYS A 212 -18.98 -6.04 5.19
C LYS A 212 -17.72 -6.92 4.97
N PHE A 213 -16.61 -6.34 4.48
CA PHE A 213 -15.36 -7.08 4.36
C PHE A 213 -14.81 -7.49 5.74
N LEU A 214 -14.84 -6.59 6.71
CA LEU A 214 -14.39 -6.85 8.08
C LEU A 214 -15.23 -7.93 8.78
N ASP A 215 -16.54 -7.92 8.59
CA ASP A 215 -17.44 -8.92 9.14
C ASP A 215 -17.15 -10.35 8.61
N ASN A 216 -16.60 -10.43 7.40
CA ASN A 216 -16.28 -11.67 6.71
C ASN A 216 -14.78 -12.04 6.75
N THR A 217 -13.98 -11.36 7.57
CA THR A 217 -12.55 -11.66 7.76
C THR A 217 -12.14 -11.51 9.22
N GLU A 218 -10.97 -12.02 9.59
CA GLU A 218 -10.40 -11.88 10.94
C GLU A 218 -9.21 -10.92 10.88
N MET A 219 -9.44 -9.63 10.55
CA MET A 219 -8.38 -8.68 10.25
C MET A 219 -7.41 -8.42 11.41
N ASP A 220 -7.86 -8.56 12.67
CA ASP A 220 -7.01 -8.52 13.87
C ASP A 220 -5.92 -9.59 13.85
N LYS A 221 -6.17 -10.73 13.22
CA LYS A 221 -5.24 -11.83 13.03
C LYS A 221 -4.48 -11.72 11.70
N VAL A 222 -5.20 -11.53 10.59
CA VAL A 222 -4.66 -11.44 9.23
C VAL A 222 -3.51 -10.44 9.13
N GLN A 223 -3.66 -9.26 9.73
CA GLN A 223 -2.64 -8.21 9.70
C GLN A 223 -1.27 -8.65 10.26
N ARG A 224 -1.22 -9.73 11.06
CA ARG A 224 0.05 -10.25 11.62
C ARG A 224 0.91 -10.97 10.57
N TYR A 225 0.29 -11.45 9.50
CA TYR A 225 0.90 -12.30 8.49
C TYR A 225 1.26 -11.56 7.20
N VAL A 226 0.85 -10.30 7.06
CA VAL A 226 1.08 -9.48 5.88
C VAL A 226 1.92 -8.24 6.19
N ASP A 227 2.67 -7.76 5.20
CA ASP A 227 3.47 -6.54 5.30
C ASP A 227 2.58 -5.30 5.12
N THR A 228 1.64 -5.34 4.17
CA THR A 228 0.67 -4.26 3.93
C THR A 228 -0.73 -4.80 3.66
N VAL A 229 -1.72 -3.99 4.01
CA VAL A 229 -3.14 -4.14 3.72
C VAL A 229 -3.50 -3.00 2.77
N ASN A 230 -3.72 -3.32 1.51
CA ASN A 230 -4.03 -2.37 0.46
C ASN A 230 -5.55 -2.18 0.41
N LEU A 231 -6.03 -1.05 0.93
CA LEU A 231 -7.47 -0.76 0.96
C LEU A 231 -7.93 -0.29 -0.41
N MET A 232 -8.86 -0.97 -1.04
CA MET A 232 -9.52 -0.53 -2.27
C MET A 232 -10.54 0.57 -1.94
N THR A 233 -10.05 1.75 -1.53
CA THR A 233 -10.85 2.94 -1.18
C THR A 233 -11.33 3.67 -2.41
N TYR A 234 -11.86 2.91 -3.35
CA TYR A 234 -12.49 3.33 -4.61
C TYR A 234 -13.64 2.39 -4.95
N ASP A 235 -14.29 2.61 -6.07
CA ASP A 235 -15.50 1.90 -6.48
C ASP A 235 -16.66 2.02 -5.46
N PHE A 236 -16.70 3.12 -4.70
CA PHE A 236 -17.84 3.39 -3.82
C PHE A 236 -19.12 3.66 -4.64
N TYR A 237 -18.95 4.17 -5.86
CA TYR A 237 -19.98 4.34 -6.86
C TYR A 237 -19.52 3.76 -8.21
N VAL A 238 -19.96 2.55 -8.54
CA VAL A 238 -19.53 1.79 -9.76
C VAL A 238 -20.59 1.77 -10.85
N GLY A 239 -21.65 2.55 -10.72
CA GLY A 239 -22.83 2.52 -11.57
C GLY A 239 -24.09 2.44 -10.73
N GLY A 240 -25.21 2.03 -11.35
CA GLY A 240 -26.51 2.03 -10.67
C GLY A 240 -27.28 3.32 -10.92
N PRO A 241 -28.39 3.55 -10.18
CA PRO A 241 -29.34 4.61 -10.52
C PRO A 241 -28.96 5.99 -9.95
N THR A 242 -27.84 6.10 -9.25
CA THR A 242 -27.45 7.35 -8.57
C THR A 242 -25.98 7.63 -8.80
N THR A 243 -25.66 8.88 -9.16
CA THR A 243 -24.32 9.40 -9.28
C THR A 243 -23.68 9.61 -7.90
N GLY A 244 -22.36 9.61 -7.85
CA GLY A 244 -21.61 9.87 -6.63
C GLY A 244 -20.11 9.80 -6.88
N HIS A 245 -19.34 10.08 -5.85
CA HIS A 245 -17.89 10.02 -5.95
C HIS A 245 -17.39 8.57 -5.95
N ASP A 246 -16.51 8.25 -6.88
CA ASP A 246 -15.87 6.94 -6.96
C ASP A 246 -14.96 6.68 -5.74
N ALA A 247 -14.21 7.70 -5.32
CA ALA A 247 -13.23 7.59 -4.24
C ALA A 247 -13.16 8.86 -3.37
N PRO A 248 -14.24 9.28 -2.67
CA PRO A 248 -14.22 10.46 -1.80
C PRO A 248 -13.24 10.26 -0.65
N LEU A 249 -12.41 11.29 -0.37
CA LEU A 249 -11.51 11.23 0.78
C LEU A 249 -12.29 11.33 2.09
N PHE A 250 -13.16 12.35 2.21
CA PHE A 250 -14.00 12.59 3.38
C PHE A 250 -15.47 12.37 3.06
N HIS A 251 -16.23 12.08 4.10
CA HIS A 251 -17.68 11.92 3.98
C HIS A 251 -18.37 13.25 3.66
N ASN A 252 -19.18 13.27 2.59
CA ASN A 252 -20.11 14.35 2.33
C ASN A 252 -21.48 14.03 2.97
N PRO A 253 -22.02 14.89 3.86
CA PRO A 253 -23.33 14.63 4.51
C PRO A 253 -24.51 14.47 3.54
N ALA A 254 -24.40 14.96 2.30
CA ALA A 254 -25.41 14.77 1.27
C ALA A 254 -25.29 13.39 0.56
N ASP A 255 -24.22 12.62 0.81
CA ASP A 255 -24.05 11.30 0.25
C ASP A 255 -24.99 10.27 0.92
N PRO A 256 -25.96 9.68 0.19
CA PRO A 256 -26.88 8.72 0.77
C PRO A 256 -26.20 7.39 1.16
N LYS A 257 -25.04 7.05 0.60
CA LYS A 257 -24.29 5.84 0.98
C LYS A 257 -23.40 6.04 2.19
N ASN A 258 -23.08 7.29 2.54
CA ASN A 258 -22.26 7.62 3.69
C ASN A 258 -20.88 6.91 3.65
N VAL A 259 -20.20 6.96 2.50
CA VAL A 259 -18.93 6.30 2.26
C VAL A 259 -17.79 7.31 2.08
N SER A 260 -16.59 6.94 2.52
CA SER A 260 -15.35 7.68 2.25
C SER A 260 -14.10 6.82 2.57
N ALA A 261 -12.95 7.24 2.04
CA ALA A 261 -11.68 6.62 2.34
C ALA A 261 -11.30 6.75 3.83
N GLU A 262 -11.55 7.92 4.44
CA GLU A 262 -11.37 8.16 5.87
C GLU A 262 -12.15 7.15 6.72
N ARG A 263 -13.45 6.99 6.47
CA ARG A 263 -14.28 6.02 7.19
C ARG A 263 -13.78 4.59 7.05
N SER A 264 -13.34 4.23 5.86
CA SER A 264 -12.74 2.91 5.63
C SER A 264 -11.46 2.70 6.44
N VAL A 265 -10.59 3.70 6.48
CA VAL A 265 -9.37 3.68 7.31
C VAL A 265 -9.71 3.52 8.77
N ASP A 266 -10.68 4.30 9.29
CA ASP A 266 -11.13 4.22 10.69
C ASP A 266 -11.66 2.82 11.04
N LEU A 267 -12.46 2.21 10.16
CA LEU A 267 -12.97 0.84 10.36
C LEU A 267 -11.82 -0.17 10.49
N PHE A 268 -10.81 -0.09 9.63
CA PHE A 268 -9.68 -1.01 9.69
C PHE A 268 -8.75 -0.77 10.89
N LEU A 269 -8.57 0.48 11.31
CA LEU A 269 -7.87 0.81 12.56
C LEU A 269 -8.59 0.23 13.78
N GLN A 270 -9.93 0.38 13.85
CA GLN A 270 -10.76 -0.20 14.90
C GLN A 270 -10.74 -1.73 14.89
N ALA A 271 -10.61 -2.35 13.70
CA ALA A 271 -10.43 -3.79 13.56
C ALA A 271 -9.00 -4.28 13.94
N GLY A 272 -8.14 -3.40 14.44
CA GLY A 272 -6.80 -3.76 14.97
C GLY A 272 -5.69 -3.80 13.92
N VAL A 273 -5.90 -3.26 12.73
CA VAL A 273 -4.84 -3.14 11.71
C VAL A 273 -3.98 -1.90 12.02
N PRO A 274 -2.66 -2.03 12.21
CA PRO A 274 -1.80 -0.89 12.49
C PRO A 274 -1.76 0.10 11.31
N ALA A 275 -1.85 1.41 11.59
CA ALA A 275 -1.85 2.46 10.57
C ALA A 275 -0.72 2.31 9.53
N ARG A 276 0.50 2.00 10.00
CA ARG A 276 1.68 1.81 9.12
C ARG A 276 1.54 0.66 8.09
N LYS A 277 0.57 -0.26 8.28
CA LYS A 277 0.28 -1.35 7.34
C LYS A 277 -0.83 -1.01 6.37
N LEU A 278 -1.67 -0.02 6.68
CA LEU A 278 -2.75 0.42 5.80
C LEU A 278 -2.18 1.25 4.66
N VAL A 279 -2.47 0.84 3.43
CA VAL A 279 -2.11 1.56 2.20
C VAL A 279 -3.40 2.04 1.55
N LEU A 280 -3.51 3.36 1.35
CA LEU A 280 -4.71 3.98 0.79
C LEU A 280 -4.78 3.73 -0.71
N GLY A 281 -5.88 3.17 -1.20
CA GLY A 281 -6.12 2.94 -2.61
C GLY A 281 -6.70 4.17 -3.30
N VAL A 282 -6.22 4.45 -4.50
CA VAL A 282 -6.75 5.51 -5.37
C VAL A 282 -6.95 4.98 -6.79
N PRO A 283 -8.06 5.35 -7.47
CA PRO A 283 -8.27 4.96 -8.86
C PRO A 283 -7.56 5.94 -9.79
N PHE A 284 -6.88 5.43 -10.83
CA PHE A 284 -6.39 6.27 -11.92
C PHE A 284 -7.35 6.29 -13.12
N TYR A 285 -8.57 5.82 -12.89
CA TYR A 285 -9.69 5.83 -13.82
C TYR A 285 -10.86 6.64 -13.24
N GLY A 286 -11.92 6.81 -14.03
CA GLY A 286 -13.17 7.43 -13.58
C GLY A 286 -14.39 6.60 -13.93
N ARG A 287 -15.52 7.02 -13.39
CA ARG A 287 -16.86 6.43 -13.64
C ARG A 287 -17.78 7.48 -14.20
N SER A 288 -18.73 7.08 -15.05
CA SER A 288 -19.62 8.03 -15.71
C SER A 288 -21.08 7.58 -15.71
N TRP A 289 -21.98 8.58 -15.68
CA TRP A 289 -23.43 8.41 -15.80
C TRP A 289 -23.97 9.38 -16.82
N GLY A 290 -24.89 8.91 -17.65
CA GLY A 290 -25.72 9.74 -18.53
C GLY A 290 -27.11 9.95 -17.97
N GLU A 291 -27.90 10.78 -18.66
CA GLU A 291 -29.27 11.14 -18.29
C GLU A 291 -29.36 11.75 -16.86
N VAL A 292 -28.37 12.54 -16.49
CA VAL A 292 -28.22 13.11 -15.15
C VAL A 292 -28.77 14.54 -15.16
N ALA A 293 -29.74 14.84 -14.28
CA ALA A 293 -30.25 16.19 -14.13
C ALA A 293 -29.20 17.19 -13.63
N SER A 294 -29.30 18.46 -14.06
CA SER A 294 -28.35 19.52 -13.70
C SER A 294 -28.44 20.02 -12.24
N VAL A 295 -29.32 19.43 -11.44
CA VAL A 295 -29.40 19.74 -10.01
C VAL A 295 -28.09 19.34 -9.32
N ASN A 296 -27.51 20.26 -8.53
CA ASN A 296 -26.22 20.07 -7.84
C ASN A 296 -25.11 19.60 -8.79
N ASP A 297 -25.09 20.15 -10.03
CA ASP A 297 -24.15 19.79 -11.09
C ASP A 297 -24.08 18.27 -11.34
N GLY A 298 -25.20 17.59 -11.19
CA GLY A 298 -25.33 16.15 -11.38
C GLY A 298 -24.86 15.28 -10.21
N LEU A 299 -24.33 15.85 -9.13
CA LEU A 299 -23.85 15.08 -7.98
C LEU A 299 -25.02 14.59 -7.11
N PHE A 300 -25.01 13.29 -6.75
CA PHE A 300 -26.06 12.56 -6.01
C PHE A 300 -27.44 12.63 -6.67
N GLN A 301 -27.45 12.65 -7.99
CA GLN A 301 -28.68 12.65 -8.81
C GLN A 301 -28.95 11.27 -9.39
N SER A 302 -30.22 11.06 -9.79
CA SER A 302 -30.54 9.89 -10.61
C SER A 302 -29.83 9.95 -11.95
N GLY A 303 -29.32 8.80 -12.41
CA GLY A 303 -28.63 8.67 -13.68
C GLY A 303 -28.55 7.20 -14.11
N LYS A 304 -28.13 6.98 -15.33
CA LYS A 304 -27.84 5.64 -15.85
C LYS A 304 -26.34 5.49 -16.06
N ALA A 305 -25.77 4.37 -15.63
CA ALA A 305 -24.38 4.06 -15.96
C ALA A 305 -24.15 4.24 -17.47
N ALA A 306 -23.23 5.11 -17.85
CA ALA A 306 -22.97 5.41 -19.25
C ALA A 306 -22.18 4.25 -19.85
N LYS A 307 -22.83 3.43 -20.66
CA LYS A 307 -22.16 2.35 -21.37
C LYS A 307 -21.11 2.92 -22.33
N GLY A 308 -19.88 2.45 -22.20
CA GLY A 308 -18.79 2.77 -23.11
C GLY A 308 -18.06 4.12 -22.87
N VAL A 309 -18.43 4.89 -21.86
CA VAL A 309 -17.62 6.04 -21.43
C VAL A 309 -16.64 5.56 -20.38
N HIS A 310 -15.51 5.06 -20.85
CA HIS A 310 -14.36 4.80 -20.00
C HIS A 310 -13.57 6.11 -19.88
N PHE A 311 -13.36 6.58 -18.66
CA PHE A 311 -12.53 7.75 -18.39
C PHE A 311 -11.16 7.30 -17.93
N SER A 312 -10.12 7.73 -18.64
CA SER A 312 -8.75 7.74 -18.17
C SER A 312 -8.27 9.18 -18.04
N TYR A 313 -7.31 9.45 -17.17
CA TYR A 313 -6.90 10.82 -16.89
C TYR A 313 -6.43 11.61 -18.13
N PRO A 314 -5.72 11.01 -19.09
CA PRO A 314 -5.34 11.67 -20.35
C PRO A 314 -6.51 12.21 -21.18
N ASP A 315 -7.73 11.72 -20.97
CA ASP A 315 -8.92 12.18 -21.71
C ASP A 315 -9.46 13.52 -21.19
N LEU A 316 -9.03 13.96 -20.01
CA LEU A 316 -9.54 15.16 -19.33
C LEU A 316 -9.51 16.43 -20.22
N PRO A 317 -8.43 16.76 -20.96
CA PRO A 317 -8.42 17.96 -21.83
C PRO A 317 -9.49 17.91 -22.91
N ASN A 318 -9.71 16.73 -23.50
CA ASN A 318 -10.73 16.54 -24.55
C ASN A 318 -12.14 16.71 -23.97
N LEU A 319 -12.42 16.16 -22.79
CA LEU A 319 -13.72 16.33 -22.13
C LEU A 319 -13.99 17.82 -21.83
N LEU A 320 -13.02 18.53 -21.28
CA LEU A 320 -13.16 19.96 -21.00
C LEU A 320 -13.42 20.76 -22.30
N ALA A 321 -12.77 20.41 -23.40
CA ALA A 321 -12.99 21.04 -24.70
C ALA A 321 -14.39 20.75 -25.29
N THR A 322 -15.08 19.70 -24.85
CA THR A 322 -16.42 19.30 -25.32
C THR A 322 -17.55 19.76 -24.39
N GLY A 323 -17.30 20.72 -23.49
CA GLY A 323 -18.32 21.35 -22.66
C GLY A 323 -18.52 20.74 -21.28
N PHE A 324 -17.65 19.82 -20.85
CA PHE A 324 -17.61 19.41 -19.46
C PHE A 324 -17.05 20.54 -18.58
N ILE A 325 -17.64 20.74 -17.42
CA ILE A 325 -17.23 21.71 -16.42
C ILE A 325 -16.64 20.93 -15.24
N ARG A 326 -15.42 21.32 -14.81
CA ARG A 326 -14.81 20.76 -13.60
C ARG A 326 -15.39 21.42 -12.37
N HIS A 327 -15.86 20.59 -11.46
CA HIS A 327 -16.30 20.97 -10.12
C HIS A 327 -15.37 20.38 -9.07
N TRP A 328 -15.38 20.95 -7.88
CA TRP A 328 -14.65 20.49 -6.72
C TRP A 328 -15.59 20.36 -5.53
N ASP A 329 -15.78 19.13 -5.03
CA ASP A 329 -16.44 18.91 -3.75
C ASP A 329 -15.44 19.16 -2.62
N ALA A 330 -15.52 20.34 -2.01
CA ALA A 330 -14.61 20.72 -0.91
C ALA A 330 -14.82 19.86 0.34
N THR A 331 -16.01 19.33 0.56
CA THR A 331 -16.34 18.45 1.68
C THR A 331 -15.70 17.08 1.51
N ALA A 332 -15.86 16.48 0.33
CA ALA A 332 -15.30 15.17 0.03
C ALA A 332 -13.83 15.23 -0.43
N SER A 333 -13.31 16.43 -0.75
CA SER A 333 -11.96 16.67 -1.28
C SER A 333 -11.66 15.90 -2.56
N VAL A 334 -12.61 15.90 -3.50
CA VAL A 334 -12.48 15.24 -4.81
C VAL A 334 -13.09 16.07 -5.93
N PRO A 335 -12.56 15.95 -7.18
CA PRO A 335 -13.15 16.56 -8.36
C PRO A 335 -14.27 15.71 -8.95
N PHE A 336 -15.10 16.36 -9.75
CA PHE A 336 -16.01 15.71 -10.68
C PHE A 336 -16.24 16.59 -11.91
N LEU A 337 -16.74 16.01 -12.99
CA LEU A 337 -17.13 16.73 -14.20
C LEU A 337 -18.62 16.59 -14.42
N TYR A 338 -19.24 17.67 -14.89
CA TYR A 338 -20.60 17.64 -15.38
C TYR A 338 -20.71 18.39 -16.71
N ASN A 339 -21.42 17.81 -17.66
CA ASN A 339 -21.76 18.47 -18.91
C ASN A 339 -23.29 18.70 -18.96
N PRO A 340 -23.76 19.95 -18.81
CA PRO A 340 -25.19 20.24 -18.75
C PRO A 340 -25.91 20.04 -20.09
N GLN A 341 -25.23 20.09 -21.24
CA GLN A 341 -25.80 19.87 -22.55
C GLN A 341 -26.07 18.39 -22.83
N THR A 342 -25.10 17.55 -22.48
CA THR A 342 -25.18 16.09 -22.69
C THR A 342 -25.75 15.35 -21.48
N GLN A 343 -25.92 16.03 -20.35
CA GLN A 343 -26.38 15.46 -19.08
C GLN A 343 -25.50 14.28 -18.60
N VAL A 344 -24.19 14.41 -18.78
CA VAL A 344 -23.20 13.38 -18.37
C VAL A 344 -22.44 13.88 -17.15
N PHE A 345 -22.39 13.02 -16.13
CA PHE A 345 -21.59 13.17 -14.93
C PHE A 345 -20.40 12.23 -14.96
N VAL A 346 -19.21 12.69 -14.51
CA VAL A 346 -17.99 11.88 -14.40
C VAL A 346 -17.35 12.15 -13.04
N THR A 347 -17.02 11.08 -12.31
CA THR A 347 -16.18 11.13 -11.11
C THR A 347 -14.79 10.59 -11.43
N TYR A 348 -13.74 11.21 -10.88
CA TYR A 348 -12.36 10.88 -11.20
C TYR A 348 -11.39 11.42 -10.14
N GLU A 349 -10.10 11.14 -10.25
CA GLU A 349 -9.02 11.75 -9.47
C GLU A 349 -8.21 12.76 -10.30
N ASP A 350 -7.67 13.77 -9.63
CA ASP A 350 -6.70 14.72 -10.21
C ASP A 350 -5.55 15.02 -9.23
N PRO A 351 -4.53 15.79 -9.63
CA PRO A 351 -3.43 16.14 -8.73
C PRO A 351 -3.85 16.83 -7.43
N GLN A 352 -4.96 17.58 -7.44
CA GLN A 352 -5.47 18.25 -6.24
C GLN A 352 -6.03 17.26 -5.22
N SER A 353 -6.82 16.28 -5.65
CA SER A 353 -7.39 15.25 -4.79
C SER A 353 -6.31 14.28 -4.29
N LEU A 354 -5.35 13.90 -5.16
CA LEU A 354 -4.23 13.05 -4.77
C LEU A 354 -3.32 13.74 -3.75
N ALA A 355 -3.06 15.04 -3.90
CA ALA A 355 -2.34 15.81 -2.88
C ALA A 355 -3.07 15.84 -1.53
N ALA A 356 -4.42 15.95 -1.53
CA ALA A 356 -5.22 15.85 -0.30
C ALA A 356 -5.11 14.46 0.33
N LYS A 357 -5.20 13.39 -0.45
CA LYS A 357 -5.05 11.99 0.00
C LYS A 357 -3.64 11.70 0.53
N CYS A 358 -2.60 12.20 -0.12
CA CYS A 358 -1.22 12.07 0.38
C CYS A 358 -1.01 12.81 1.70
N ARG A 359 -1.59 14.01 1.88
CA ARG A 359 -1.58 14.71 3.18
C ARG A 359 -2.27 13.88 4.26
N PHE A 360 -3.44 13.31 3.97
CA PHE A 360 -4.16 12.41 4.88
C PHE A 360 -3.30 11.20 5.26
N VAL A 361 -2.65 10.52 4.30
CA VAL A 361 -1.73 9.40 4.53
C VAL A 361 -0.59 9.79 5.47
N ASN A 362 -0.02 10.97 5.30
CA ASN A 362 1.08 11.46 6.16
C ASN A 362 0.58 11.79 7.57
N GLN A 363 -0.54 12.51 7.70
CA GLN A 363 -1.14 12.93 8.98
C GLN A 363 -1.59 11.74 9.83
N HIS A 364 -2.15 10.71 9.20
CA HIS A 364 -2.60 9.48 9.88
C HIS A 364 -1.54 8.39 9.97
N HIS A 365 -0.29 8.67 9.56
CA HIS A 365 0.83 7.75 9.60
C HIS A 365 0.56 6.42 8.86
N LEU A 366 -0.25 6.45 7.80
CA LEU A 366 -0.54 5.27 7.00
C LEU A 366 0.71 4.77 6.26
N GLY A 367 0.66 3.54 5.77
CA GLY A 367 1.78 2.87 5.10
C GLY A 367 2.16 3.46 3.73
N GLY A 368 1.23 4.16 3.06
CA GLY A 368 1.44 4.75 1.74
C GLY A 368 0.19 4.82 0.91
N VAL A 369 0.38 4.88 -0.40
CA VAL A 369 -0.69 4.88 -1.43
C VAL A 369 -0.46 3.72 -2.40
N MET A 370 -1.52 3.05 -2.80
CA MET A 370 -1.55 2.18 -3.98
C MET A 370 -2.55 2.70 -4.99
N PHE A 371 -2.39 2.36 -6.28
CA PHE A 371 -3.32 2.79 -7.31
C PHE A 371 -3.65 1.69 -8.31
N TRP A 372 -4.92 1.63 -8.71
CA TRP A 372 -5.46 0.86 -9.80
C TRP A 372 -5.78 1.77 -10.96
N GLU A 373 -5.23 1.70 -12.16
CA GLU A 373 -4.03 0.94 -12.43
C GLU A 373 -3.06 1.82 -13.26
N TYR A 374 -1.84 1.40 -13.38
CA TYR A 374 -0.73 2.20 -13.88
C TYR A 374 -0.96 2.81 -15.28
N PHE A 375 -1.53 2.04 -16.21
CA PHE A 375 -1.69 2.48 -17.61
C PHE A 375 -2.86 3.44 -17.84
N ASN A 376 -3.72 3.67 -16.84
CA ASN A 376 -4.77 4.69 -16.91
C ASN A 376 -4.23 6.13 -16.78
N ASP A 377 -2.95 6.30 -16.45
CA ASP A 377 -2.23 7.58 -16.44
C ASP A 377 -1.02 7.55 -17.38
N SER A 378 -1.25 7.48 -18.68
CA SER A 378 -0.17 7.51 -19.68
C SER A 378 0.64 8.81 -19.69
N THR A 379 0.14 9.87 -19.03
CA THR A 379 0.85 11.16 -18.88
C THR A 379 1.83 11.16 -17.72
N GLY A 380 1.67 10.29 -16.74
CA GLY A 380 2.42 10.25 -15.49
C GLY A 380 2.09 11.38 -14.51
N ILE A 381 1.08 12.21 -14.79
CA ILE A 381 0.71 13.37 -13.97
C ILE A 381 0.16 12.94 -12.60
N LEU A 382 -0.66 11.88 -12.55
CA LEU A 382 -1.20 11.36 -11.30
C LEU A 382 -0.12 10.69 -10.46
N LEU A 383 0.76 9.90 -11.10
CA LEU A 383 1.92 9.32 -10.40
C LEU A 383 2.84 10.42 -9.85
N ASP A 384 3.05 11.50 -10.59
CA ASP A 384 3.85 12.64 -10.13
C ASP A 384 3.25 13.29 -8.89
N ALA A 385 1.94 13.46 -8.85
CA ALA A 385 1.23 14.01 -7.69
C ALA A 385 1.37 13.11 -6.45
N VAL A 386 1.22 11.79 -6.61
CA VAL A 386 1.41 10.83 -5.51
C VAL A 386 2.86 10.85 -5.02
N HIS A 387 3.83 10.79 -5.94
CA HIS A 387 5.24 10.81 -5.59
C HIS A 387 5.63 12.10 -4.84
N ALA A 388 5.23 13.27 -5.35
CA ALA A 388 5.50 14.55 -4.70
C ALA A 388 4.85 14.66 -3.31
N GLY A 389 3.62 14.13 -3.16
CA GLY A 389 2.87 14.19 -1.89
C GLY A 389 3.39 13.26 -0.79
N LEU A 390 4.09 12.18 -1.15
CA LEU A 390 4.61 11.19 -0.20
C LEU A 390 6.12 11.25 0.02
N THR A 391 6.86 11.91 -0.88
CA THR A 391 8.31 12.11 -0.71
C THR A 391 8.53 13.26 0.28
N PRO A 392 9.28 13.05 1.38
CA PRO A 392 9.61 14.13 2.28
C PRO A 392 10.34 15.24 1.51
N VAL A 393 9.85 16.48 1.62
CA VAL A 393 10.63 17.64 1.19
C VAL A 393 11.87 17.68 2.09
N PRO A 394 13.10 17.68 1.55
CA PRO A 394 14.28 17.90 2.37
C PRO A 394 14.08 19.20 3.16
N ASP A 395 14.25 19.14 4.48
CA ASP A 395 14.22 20.32 5.33
C ASP A 395 15.37 21.23 4.86
N VAL A 396 15.06 22.20 3.99
CA VAL A 396 16.00 23.25 3.61
C VAL A 396 16.12 24.09 4.86
N GLY A 397 17.11 23.72 5.69
CA GLY A 397 17.35 24.32 6.97
C GLY A 397 17.09 25.82 6.90
N ALA A 398 16.25 26.31 7.81
CA ALA A 398 16.04 27.74 8.01
C ALA A 398 17.42 28.35 8.19
N GLY A 399 17.89 28.98 7.13
CA GLY A 399 19.15 29.74 7.18
C GLY A 399 19.04 30.70 8.33
N THR A 400 19.89 30.51 9.33
CA THR A 400 20.11 31.46 10.40
C THR A 400 20.56 32.74 9.77
N ASN A 401 19.67 33.75 9.71
CA ASN A 401 20.02 35.15 9.58
C ASN A 401 20.41 35.69 10.95
#